data_b596b5d7e2012c16a095bdc4178c64a1
#
_entry.id   b596b5d7e2012c16a095bdc4178c64a1
#
_cell.length_a   1.000
_cell.length_b   1.000
_cell.length_c   1.000
_cell.angle_alpha   90.00
_cell.angle_beta   90.00
_cell.angle_gamma   90.00
#
_symmetry.space_group_name_H-M   'P 1'
#
loop_
_entity.id
_entity.type
_entity.pdbx_description
1 polymer ?
#
loop_
_entity_poly.entity_id
_entity_poly.type
_entity_poly.pdbx_seq_one_letter_code
_entity_poly.pdbx_strand_id
1 'polypeptide(L)'
;MRTIIVSAGVALILALFGTPLAIKLFTRRGYGQLIREEGPAAHATKRGTPTMGGTVIVLATLIGYVVGHLLTSDKITTSGLLVLGLMTGLGLVGFVDDFIKIYRQTSLGLRSGAKLAGQSVVGAIFAVEVLGHPDGYALTPADPSLSFLRDFGPAIGVLPFVFWIVLMIGATSNAVNLTDGLDGLATGAAILVLAGYLLIANWQLRNDCTVLLTQNCYFVRDPLDLAVVAASVLGACFGFLWWNAPPARIFMGDTGSLALGGVLAGLAVCTKTQLLLVLLGGLFVIITLSVMIQVGSFKLTGRRVFKMAPLQHHFELLGWAETTIVIRFWLIAGLFVALGLGIFYIEWLPS
;
A
#
# COMPACT_ATOMS: atom_id res chain seq x y z
N MET A 1 18.40 -12.01 -6.28
CA MET A 1 18.75 -10.64 -6.75
C MET A 1 18.34 -10.37 -8.20
N ARG A 2 18.63 -11.30 -9.15
CA ARG A 2 18.22 -11.12 -10.57
C ARG A 2 16.71 -10.96 -10.70
N THR A 3 15.93 -11.79 -10.03
CA THR A 3 14.47 -11.78 -10.04
C THR A 3 13.89 -10.46 -9.56
N ILE A 4 14.43 -9.90 -8.48
CA ILE A 4 14.03 -8.59 -7.94
C ILE A 4 14.18 -7.50 -9.01
N ILE A 5 15.34 -7.44 -9.68
CA ILE A 5 15.64 -6.42 -10.70
C ILE A 5 14.77 -6.61 -11.94
N VAL A 6 14.64 -7.85 -12.41
CA VAL A 6 13.84 -8.16 -13.61
C VAL A 6 12.37 -7.85 -13.36
N SER A 7 11.81 -8.30 -12.23
CA SER A 7 10.40 -8.06 -11.89
C SER A 7 10.10 -6.56 -11.76
N ALA A 8 10.95 -5.81 -11.06
CA ALA A 8 10.81 -4.36 -10.93
C ALA A 8 10.89 -3.65 -12.29
N GLY A 9 11.89 -4.02 -13.11
CA GLY A 9 12.09 -3.41 -14.43
C GLY A 9 10.92 -3.68 -15.39
N VAL A 10 10.44 -4.93 -15.44
CA VAL A 10 9.27 -5.29 -16.26
C VAL A 10 8.02 -4.55 -15.79
N ALA A 11 7.74 -4.54 -14.48
CA ALA A 11 6.59 -3.83 -13.92
C ALA A 11 6.65 -2.31 -14.20
N LEU A 12 7.84 -1.70 -14.07
CA LEU A 12 8.07 -0.29 -14.39
C LEU A 12 7.76 0.00 -15.86
N ILE A 13 8.32 -0.78 -16.79
CA ILE A 13 8.12 -0.60 -18.22
C ILE A 13 6.65 -0.76 -18.58
N LEU A 14 5.99 -1.79 -18.06
CA LEU A 14 4.57 -2.03 -18.29
C LEU A 14 3.70 -0.90 -17.76
N ALA A 15 3.97 -0.39 -16.57
CA ALA A 15 3.21 0.73 -16.01
C ALA A 15 3.49 2.03 -16.78
N LEU A 16 4.75 2.32 -17.11
CA LEU A 16 5.14 3.53 -17.83
C LEU A 16 4.48 3.64 -19.22
N PHE A 17 4.51 2.55 -19.98
CA PHE A 17 3.94 2.52 -21.34
C PHE A 17 2.49 2.06 -21.39
N GLY A 18 2.01 1.32 -20.38
CA GLY A 18 0.61 0.91 -20.26
C GLY A 18 -0.31 2.04 -19.81
N THR A 19 0.18 2.95 -18.95
CA THR A 19 -0.64 4.09 -18.48
C THR A 19 -1.18 4.99 -19.59
N PRO A 20 -0.41 5.40 -20.63
CA PRO A 20 -0.95 6.17 -21.75
C PRO A 20 -2.08 5.45 -22.50
N LEU A 21 -2.00 4.12 -22.60
CA LEU A 21 -3.05 3.31 -23.23
C LEU A 21 -4.32 3.33 -22.36
N ALA A 22 -4.16 3.18 -21.05
CA ALA A 22 -5.26 3.28 -20.09
C ALA A 22 -5.90 4.69 -20.14
N ILE A 23 -5.11 5.76 -20.17
CA ILE A 23 -5.61 7.13 -20.32
C ILE A 23 -6.49 7.25 -21.58
N LYS A 24 -6.00 6.81 -22.74
CA LYS A 24 -6.76 6.84 -23.98
C LYS A 24 -8.06 6.05 -23.91
N LEU A 25 -8.01 4.85 -23.33
CA LEU A 25 -9.17 3.97 -23.19
C LEU A 25 -10.23 4.58 -22.26
N PHE A 26 -9.81 5.05 -21.09
CA PHE A 26 -10.71 5.61 -20.07
C PHE A 26 -11.30 6.95 -20.52
N THR A 27 -10.51 7.81 -21.16
CA THR A 27 -11.03 9.06 -21.73
C THR A 27 -12.08 8.79 -22.83
N ARG A 28 -11.84 7.82 -23.73
CA ARG A 28 -12.82 7.45 -24.77
C ARG A 28 -14.12 6.91 -24.22
N ARG A 29 -14.06 6.23 -23.04
CA ARG A 29 -15.23 5.68 -22.34
C ARG A 29 -15.90 6.67 -21.38
N GLY A 30 -15.38 7.88 -21.26
CA GLY A 30 -15.91 8.89 -20.34
C GLY A 30 -15.66 8.58 -18.86
N TYR A 31 -14.61 7.81 -18.53
CA TYR A 31 -14.25 7.44 -17.15
C TYR A 31 -13.47 8.57 -16.45
N GLY A 32 -14.02 9.78 -16.47
CA GLY A 32 -13.48 10.95 -15.79
C GLY A 32 -13.98 11.07 -14.35
N GLN A 33 -13.11 11.52 -13.45
CA GLN A 33 -13.49 11.74 -12.07
C GLN A 33 -14.47 12.89 -11.94
N LEU A 34 -15.55 12.68 -11.17
CA LEU A 34 -16.46 13.71 -10.73
C LEU A 34 -15.91 14.32 -9.43
N ILE A 35 -15.65 15.61 -9.46
CA ILE A 35 -15.10 16.34 -8.33
C ILE A 35 -16.23 16.68 -7.36
N ARG A 36 -15.98 16.51 -6.06
CA ARG A 36 -16.93 16.94 -5.01
C ARG A 36 -17.00 18.45 -4.96
N GLU A 37 -18.21 19.02 -4.91
CA GLU A 37 -18.45 20.47 -4.83
C GLU A 37 -17.88 21.08 -3.53
N GLU A 38 -17.72 20.26 -2.49
CA GLU A 38 -17.20 20.67 -1.17
C GLU A 38 -15.66 20.76 -1.10
N GLY A 39 -14.95 20.43 -2.19
CA GLY A 39 -13.48 20.43 -2.25
C GLY A 39 -12.88 21.82 -2.49
N PRO A 40 -11.54 21.99 -2.37
CA PRO A 40 -10.86 23.21 -2.75
C PRO A 40 -11.18 23.62 -4.19
N ALA A 41 -11.40 24.92 -4.43
CA ALA A 41 -11.78 25.45 -5.75
C ALA A 41 -10.76 25.09 -6.86
N ALA A 42 -9.48 24.94 -6.50
CA ALA A 42 -8.42 24.52 -7.42
C ALA A 42 -8.67 23.15 -8.06
N HIS A 43 -9.44 22.26 -7.40
CA HIS A 43 -9.75 20.94 -7.95
C HIS A 43 -10.73 20.98 -9.12
N ALA A 44 -11.48 22.08 -9.32
CA ALA A 44 -12.42 22.22 -10.44
C ALA A 44 -11.74 22.04 -11.81
N THR A 45 -10.46 22.42 -11.94
CA THR A 45 -9.67 22.29 -13.18
C THR A 45 -9.31 20.82 -13.49
N LYS A 46 -9.39 19.92 -12.52
CA LYS A 46 -9.09 18.49 -12.67
C LYS A 46 -10.29 17.64 -13.11
N ARG A 47 -11.45 18.29 -13.33
CA ARG A 47 -12.66 17.61 -13.78
C ARG A 47 -12.44 16.94 -15.15
N GLY A 48 -12.80 15.64 -15.23
CA GLY A 48 -12.61 14.87 -16.45
C GLY A 48 -11.28 14.14 -16.56
N THR A 49 -10.34 14.34 -15.63
CA THR A 49 -9.12 13.51 -15.58
C THR A 49 -9.53 12.04 -15.35
N PRO A 50 -9.03 11.08 -16.17
CA PRO A 50 -9.34 9.67 -16.02
C PRO A 50 -8.98 9.17 -14.61
N THR A 51 -9.82 8.30 -14.06
CA THR A 51 -9.57 7.58 -12.79
C THR A 51 -9.38 6.08 -13.05
N MET A 52 -9.23 5.26 -11.99
CA MET A 52 -8.96 3.81 -12.03
C MET A 52 -7.55 3.47 -12.55
N GLY A 53 -6.59 4.36 -12.45
CA GLY A 53 -5.18 4.12 -12.80
C GLY A 53 -4.54 2.98 -12.00
N GLY A 54 -5.08 2.69 -10.82
CA GLY A 54 -4.68 1.54 -10.01
C GLY A 54 -4.78 0.19 -10.73
N THR A 55 -5.65 0.06 -11.72
CA THR A 55 -5.71 -1.16 -12.57
C THR A 55 -4.39 -1.40 -13.30
N VAL A 56 -3.71 -0.34 -13.75
CA VAL A 56 -2.41 -0.46 -14.41
C VAL A 56 -1.34 -0.90 -13.40
N ILE A 57 -1.36 -0.34 -12.19
CA ILE A 57 -0.42 -0.74 -11.12
C ILE A 57 -0.59 -2.23 -10.82
N VAL A 58 -1.82 -2.70 -10.57
CA VAL A 58 -2.10 -4.10 -10.25
C VAL A 58 -1.66 -5.04 -11.37
N LEU A 59 -2.06 -4.75 -12.61
CA LEU A 59 -1.72 -5.61 -13.75
C LEU A 59 -0.21 -5.60 -14.05
N ALA A 60 0.45 -4.45 -14.02
CA ALA A 60 1.89 -4.34 -14.23
C ALA A 60 2.67 -5.10 -13.15
N THR A 61 2.21 -5.04 -11.90
CA THR A 61 2.80 -5.81 -10.79
C THR A 61 2.67 -7.32 -11.03
N LEU A 62 1.46 -7.81 -11.31
CA LEU A 62 1.21 -9.25 -11.50
C LEU A 62 2.04 -9.79 -12.68
N ILE A 63 2.06 -9.08 -13.80
CA ILE A 63 2.83 -9.50 -14.98
C ILE A 63 4.34 -9.41 -14.68
N GLY A 64 4.80 -8.33 -14.06
CA GLY A 64 6.21 -8.15 -13.68
C GLY A 64 6.71 -9.24 -12.74
N TYR A 65 5.91 -9.61 -11.74
CA TYR A 65 6.19 -10.70 -10.83
C TYR A 65 6.32 -12.05 -11.57
N VAL A 66 5.32 -12.43 -12.37
CA VAL A 66 5.32 -13.68 -13.12
C VAL A 66 6.49 -13.74 -14.11
N VAL A 67 6.71 -12.68 -14.89
CA VAL A 67 7.79 -12.64 -15.88
C VAL A 67 9.16 -12.71 -15.19
N GLY A 68 9.33 -12.05 -14.05
CA GLY A 68 10.55 -12.11 -13.25
C GLY A 68 10.90 -13.55 -12.86
N HIS A 69 9.94 -14.30 -12.30
CA HIS A 69 10.13 -15.70 -11.93
C HIS A 69 10.41 -16.62 -13.14
N LEU A 70 9.66 -16.41 -14.24
CA LEU A 70 9.86 -17.19 -15.46
C LEU A 70 11.25 -17.00 -16.07
N LEU A 71 11.75 -15.77 -16.12
CA LEU A 71 13.06 -15.44 -16.72
C LEU A 71 14.25 -15.86 -15.84
N THR A 72 14.07 -15.97 -14.54
CA THR A 72 15.14 -16.35 -13.61
C THR A 72 15.05 -17.78 -13.12
N SER A 73 13.94 -18.48 -13.44
CA SER A 73 13.65 -19.83 -12.97
C SER A 73 13.59 -19.96 -11.43
N ASP A 74 13.38 -18.85 -10.72
CA ASP A 74 13.14 -18.88 -9.29
C ASP A 74 11.71 -19.35 -9.01
N LYS A 75 11.52 -20.05 -7.88
CA LYS A 75 10.21 -20.59 -7.52
C LYS A 75 9.26 -19.50 -7.03
N ILE A 76 8.04 -19.53 -7.53
CA ILE A 76 6.91 -18.81 -6.96
C ILE A 76 6.53 -19.47 -5.63
N THR A 77 6.36 -18.66 -4.58
CA THR A 77 6.06 -19.17 -3.25
C THR A 77 4.69 -18.76 -2.75
N THR A 78 4.24 -19.42 -1.67
CA THR A 78 2.93 -19.15 -1.08
C THR A 78 2.86 -17.73 -0.50
N SER A 79 3.93 -17.27 0.18
CA SER A 79 3.93 -15.94 0.79
C SER A 79 3.74 -14.82 -0.23
N GLY A 80 4.46 -14.89 -1.38
CA GLY A 80 4.30 -13.93 -2.46
C GLY A 80 2.91 -13.96 -3.08
N LEU A 81 2.37 -15.16 -3.35
CA LEU A 81 1.01 -15.31 -3.91
C LEU A 81 -0.06 -14.77 -2.97
N LEU A 82 0.07 -14.97 -1.66
CA LEU A 82 -0.90 -14.46 -0.68
C LEU A 82 -0.89 -12.92 -0.63
N VAL A 83 0.28 -12.29 -0.64
CA VAL A 83 0.37 -10.81 -0.69
C VAL A 83 -0.19 -10.25 -2.00
N LEU A 84 0.09 -10.89 -3.14
CA LEU A 84 -0.50 -10.50 -4.44
C LEU A 84 -2.00 -10.77 -4.50
N GLY A 85 -2.46 -11.84 -3.87
CA GLY A 85 -3.88 -12.16 -3.71
C GLY A 85 -4.61 -11.10 -2.88
N LEU A 86 -4.01 -10.66 -1.77
CA LEU A 86 -4.52 -9.56 -0.95
C LEU A 86 -4.58 -8.24 -1.74
N MET A 87 -3.51 -7.91 -2.46
CA MET A 87 -3.46 -6.74 -3.35
C MET A 87 -4.61 -6.76 -4.37
N THR A 88 -4.76 -7.87 -5.06
CA THR A 88 -5.76 -8.03 -6.12
C THR A 88 -7.18 -8.00 -5.55
N GLY A 89 -7.40 -8.69 -4.44
CA GLY A 89 -8.71 -8.72 -3.77
C GLY A 89 -9.17 -7.33 -3.31
N LEU A 90 -8.29 -6.58 -2.65
CA LEU A 90 -8.59 -5.19 -2.25
C LEU A 90 -8.68 -4.25 -3.46
N GLY A 91 -7.84 -4.47 -4.48
CA GLY A 91 -7.94 -3.77 -5.75
C GLY A 91 -9.30 -3.99 -6.43
N LEU A 92 -9.85 -5.21 -6.38
CA LEU A 92 -11.19 -5.50 -6.90
C LEU A 92 -12.29 -4.79 -6.09
N VAL A 93 -12.18 -4.73 -4.75
CA VAL A 93 -13.11 -3.95 -3.94
C VAL A 93 -13.09 -2.48 -4.35
N GLY A 94 -11.88 -1.90 -4.53
CA GLY A 94 -11.72 -0.53 -5.02
C GLY A 94 -12.22 -0.34 -6.45
N PHE A 95 -11.97 -1.32 -7.33
CA PHE A 95 -12.46 -1.29 -8.71
C PHE A 95 -13.99 -1.24 -8.78
N VAL A 96 -14.67 -2.02 -7.97
CA VAL A 96 -16.15 -2.00 -7.89
C VAL A 96 -16.62 -0.63 -7.39
N ASP A 97 -15.94 -0.04 -6.40
CA ASP A 97 -16.25 1.30 -5.90
C ASP A 97 -16.10 2.36 -7.00
N ASP A 98 -14.95 2.40 -7.68
CA ASP A 98 -14.68 3.32 -8.76
C ASP A 98 -15.64 3.13 -9.94
N PHE A 99 -15.93 1.87 -10.32
CA PHE A 99 -16.85 1.55 -11.39
C PHE A 99 -18.27 2.03 -11.10
N ILE A 100 -18.76 1.89 -9.85
CA ILE A 100 -20.08 2.39 -9.45
C ILE A 100 -20.13 3.92 -9.55
N LYS A 101 -19.07 4.64 -9.11
CA LYS A 101 -18.98 6.10 -9.23
C LYS A 101 -19.11 6.54 -10.69
N ILE A 102 -18.39 5.88 -11.60
CA ILE A 102 -18.41 6.18 -13.02
C ILE A 102 -19.76 5.86 -13.66
N TYR A 103 -20.28 4.65 -13.40
CA TYR A 103 -21.53 4.19 -14.00
C TYR A 103 -22.74 5.02 -13.56
N ARG A 104 -22.78 5.38 -12.28
CA ARG A 104 -23.88 6.19 -11.71
C ARG A 104 -23.68 7.68 -11.87
N GLN A 105 -22.55 8.13 -12.40
CA GLN A 105 -22.20 9.55 -12.53
C GLN A 105 -22.36 10.30 -11.18
N THR A 106 -21.91 9.68 -10.08
CA THR A 106 -21.98 10.23 -8.73
C THR A 106 -20.59 10.22 -8.09
N SER A 107 -20.35 11.13 -7.16
CA SER A 107 -19.13 11.11 -6.34
C SER A 107 -19.18 10.03 -5.24
N LEU A 108 -20.33 9.37 -5.06
CA LEU A 108 -20.55 8.32 -4.07
C LEU A 108 -20.49 6.94 -4.74
N GLY A 109 -19.49 6.14 -4.34
CA GLY A 109 -19.33 4.75 -4.76
C GLY A 109 -20.13 3.78 -3.89
N LEU A 110 -19.46 2.75 -3.40
CA LEU A 110 -20.01 1.81 -2.43
C LEU A 110 -20.36 2.55 -1.12
N ARG A 111 -21.42 2.12 -0.46
CA ARG A 111 -21.68 2.53 0.93
C ARG A 111 -20.51 2.11 1.80
N SER A 112 -20.11 2.96 2.78
CA SER A 112 -18.98 2.71 3.67
C SER A 112 -19.01 1.32 4.30
N GLY A 113 -20.18 0.84 4.73
CA GLY A 113 -20.34 -0.51 5.28
C GLY A 113 -20.05 -1.62 4.27
N ALA A 114 -20.48 -1.48 3.01
CA ALA A 114 -20.23 -2.47 1.96
C ALA A 114 -18.73 -2.51 1.58
N LYS A 115 -18.07 -1.34 1.53
CA LYS A 115 -16.63 -1.24 1.29
C LYS A 115 -15.84 -1.91 2.42
N LEU A 116 -16.17 -1.60 3.68
CA LEU A 116 -15.56 -2.25 4.84
C LEU A 116 -15.82 -3.76 4.88
N ALA A 117 -17.03 -4.21 4.54
CA ALA A 117 -17.34 -5.63 4.48
C ALA A 117 -16.48 -6.35 3.42
N GLY A 118 -16.33 -5.78 2.23
CA GLY A 118 -15.44 -6.32 1.19
C GLY A 118 -13.99 -6.41 1.65
N GLN A 119 -13.46 -5.34 2.26
CA GLN A 119 -12.11 -5.32 2.83
C GLN A 119 -11.96 -6.38 3.94
N SER A 120 -12.97 -6.52 4.81
CA SER A 120 -12.94 -7.50 5.91
C SER A 120 -12.96 -8.94 5.41
N VAL A 121 -13.75 -9.24 4.38
CA VAL A 121 -13.79 -10.58 3.77
C VAL A 121 -12.43 -10.93 3.15
N VAL A 122 -11.86 -10.04 2.33
CA VAL A 122 -10.54 -10.26 1.72
C VAL A 122 -9.45 -10.37 2.79
N GLY A 123 -9.50 -9.50 3.80
CA GLY A 123 -8.57 -9.53 4.93
C GLY A 123 -8.69 -10.79 5.78
N ALA A 124 -9.89 -11.30 6.03
CA ALA A 124 -10.10 -12.53 6.78
C ALA A 124 -9.58 -13.76 6.01
N ILE A 125 -9.83 -13.83 4.70
CA ILE A 125 -9.28 -14.91 3.85
C ILE A 125 -7.75 -14.87 3.93
N PHE A 126 -7.12 -13.71 3.72
CA PHE A 126 -5.68 -13.57 3.85
C PHE A 126 -5.17 -13.99 5.24
N ALA A 127 -5.82 -13.53 6.31
CA ALA A 127 -5.41 -13.82 7.69
C ALA A 127 -5.48 -15.31 8.05
N VAL A 128 -6.41 -16.05 7.47
CA VAL A 128 -6.51 -17.52 7.65
C VAL A 128 -5.45 -18.22 6.81
N GLU A 129 -5.27 -17.84 5.55
CA GLU A 129 -4.34 -18.48 4.64
C GLU A 129 -2.88 -18.31 5.04
N VAL A 130 -2.50 -17.15 5.64
CA VAL A 130 -1.11 -16.94 6.09
C VAL A 130 -0.72 -17.81 7.29
N LEU A 131 -1.67 -18.34 8.04
CA LEU A 131 -1.43 -19.30 9.13
C LEU A 131 -1.32 -20.75 8.63
N GLY A 132 -1.72 -21.00 7.40
CA GLY A 132 -1.64 -22.31 6.73
C GLY A 132 -0.35 -22.48 5.94
N HIS A 133 -0.28 -23.62 5.26
CA HIS A 133 0.74 -23.92 4.24
C HIS A 133 2.19 -23.94 4.78
N PRO A 134 2.53 -24.74 5.82
CA PRO A 134 3.89 -24.84 6.32
C PRO A 134 4.85 -25.32 5.23
N ASP A 135 6.08 -24.81 5.22
CA ASP A 135 7.15 -25.26 4.35
C ASP A 135 7.90 -26.49 4.92
N GLY A 136 9.02 -26.88 4.30
CA GLY A 136 9.85 -28.00 4.77
C GLY A 136 10.50 -27.79 6.14
N TYR A 137 10.51 -26.57 6.65
CA TYR A 137 11.00 -26.18 7.98
C TYR A 137 9.85 -25.93 8.97
N ALA A 138 8.61 -26.28 8.59
CA ALA A 138 7.38 -26.02 9.33
C ALA A 138 7.08 -24.51 9.55
N LEU A 139 7.68 -23.62 8.74
CA LEU A 139 7.39 -22.18 8.76
C LEU A 139 6.14 -21.88 7.95
N THR A 140 5.20 -21.15 8.55
CA THR A 140 4.04 -20.56 7.87
C THR A 140 4.34 -19.12 7.44
N PRO A 141 3.61 -18.53 6.47
CA PRO A 141 3.78 -17.12 6.07
C PRO A 141 3.68 -16.12 7.22
N ALA A 142 2.88 -16.42 8.24
CA ALA A 142 2.81 -15.67 9.49
C ALA A 142 2.48 -16.60 10.67
N ASP A 143 2.84 -16.19 11.88
CA ASP A 143 2.50 -16.85 13.13
C ASP A 143 1.38 -16.08 13.86
N PRO A 144 0.54 -16.74 14.71
CA PRO A 144 -0.54 -16.08 15.40
C PRO A 144 -0.05 -15.25 16.60
N SER A 145 0.93 -14.38 16.36
CA SER A 145 1.58 -13.49 17.33
C SER A 145 1.69 -12.07 16.80
N LEU A 146 1.88 -11.11 17.69
CA LEU A 146 2.19 -9.73 17.32
C LEU A 146 3.69 -9.63 16.99
N SER A 147 4.02 -8.75 16.04
CA SER A 147 5.40 -8.52 15.64
C SER A 147 5.72 -7.02 15.51
N PHE A 148 6.95 -6.67 15.89
CA PHE A 148 7.51 -5.33 15.68
C PHE A 148 8.72 -5.40 14.74
N LEU A 149 9.83 -5.97 15.17
CA LEU A 149 10.99 -6.35 14.34
C LEU A 149 11.03 -7.86 14.16
N ARG A 150 10.42 -8.58 15.08
CA ARG A 150 10.23 -10.03 15.19
C ARG A 150 8.92 -10.28 15.90
N ASP A 151 8.49 -11.52 15.95
CA ASP A 151 7.38 -11.91 16.81
C ASP A 151 7.77 -11.70 18.27
N PHE A 152 6.88 -11.15 19.08
CA PHE A 152 7.08 -10.92 20.50
C PHE A 152 5.86 -11.33 21.31
N GLY A 153 6.11 -11.75 22.56
CA GLY A 153 5.06 -12.24 23.44
C GLY A 153 4.53 -13.62 23.05
N PRO A 154 3.53 -14.13 23.80
CA PRO A 154 2.89 -15.40 23.50
C PRO A 154 2.01 -15.29 22.26
N ALA A 155 1.77 -16.45 21.61
CA ALA A 155 0.76 -16.53 20.55
C ALA A 155 -0.61 -16.10 21.10
N ILE A 156 -1.25 -15.13 20.42
CA ILE A 156 -2.55 -14.60 20.84
C ILE A 156 -3.73 -15.50 20.45
N GLY A 157 -3.43 -16.57 19.68
CA GLY A 157 -4.43 -17.49 19.14
C GLY A 157 -5.01 -17.04 17.80
N VAL A 158 -5.63 -17.97 17.09
CA VAL A 158 -6.08 -17.76 15.70
C VAL A 158 -7.13 -16.67 15.59
N LEU A 159 -8.19 -16.69 16.39
CA LEU A 159 -9.28 -15.72 16.27
C LEU A 159 -8.86 -14.28 16.58
N PRO A 160 -8.15 -13.97 17.68
CA PRO A 160 -7.61 -12.63 17.91
C PRO A 160 -6.63 -12.19 16.82
N PHE A 161 -5.81 -13.11 16.30
CA PHE A 161 -4.90 -12.80 15.20
C PHE A 161 -5.65 -12.42 13.92
N VAL A 162 -6.65 -13.20 13.49
CA VAL A 162 -7.48 -12.88 12.33
C VAL A 162 -8.15 -11.50 12.50
N PHE A 163 -8.71 -11.23 13.68
CA PHE A 163 -9.30 -9.92 13.96
C PHE A 163 -8.27 -8.79 13.85
N TRP A 164 -7.07 -8.98 14.40
CA TRP A 164 -5.97 -8.02 14.33
C TRP A 164 -5.55 -7.74 12.87
N ILE A 165 -5.36 -8.78 12.07
CA ILE A 165 -4.95 -8.64 10.67
C ILE A 165 -6.03 -7.95 9.84
N VAL A 166 -7.31 -8.29 10.02
CA VAL A 166 -8.43 -7.60 9.36
C VAL A 166 -8.46 -6.12 9.73
N LEU A 167 -8.25 -5.79 11.02
CA LEU A 167 -8.17 -4.41 11.47
C LEU A 167 -6.99 -3.67 10.82
N MET A 168 -5.81 -4.29 10.80
CA MET A 168 -4.60 -3.73 10.23
C MET A 168 -4.74 -3.49 8.72
N ILE A 169 -5.28 -4.45 7.96
CA ILE A 169 -5.56 -4.32 6.53
C ILE A 169 -6.57 -3.21 6.27
N GLY A 170 -7.67 -3.18 7.03
CA GLY A 170 -8.68 -2.13 6.95
C GLY A 170 -8.10 -0.75 7.24
N ALA A 171 -7.31 -0.62 8.31
CA ALA A 171 -6.67 0.63 8.68
C ALA A 171 -5.69 1.10 7.59
N THR A 172 -4.79 0.22 7.13
CA THR A 172 -3.75 0.57 6.15
C THR A 172 -4.35 0.90 4.78
N SER A 173 -5.29 0.09 4.28
CA SER A 173 -5.92 0.35 2.98
C SER A 173 -6.71 1.65 2.95
N ASN A 174 -7.44 1.97 4.02
CA ASN A 174 -8.13 3.25 4.11
C ASN A 174 -7.17 4.44 4.35
N ALA A 175 -6.05 4.24 5.05
CA ALA A 175 -5.05 5.28 5.26
C ALA A 175 -4.38 5.70 3.93
N VAL A 176 -4.01 4.73 3.08
CA VAL A 176 -3.52 5.02 1.73
C VAL A 176 -4.59 5.71 0.89
N ASN A 177 -5.84 5.27 0.98
CA ASN A 177 -6.96 5.88 0.25
C ASN A 177 -7.22 7.33 0.69
N LEU A 178 -7.14 7.66 1.99
CA LEU A 178 -7.25 9.04 2.49
C LEU A 178 -6.07 9.92 2.05
N THR A 179 -4.93 9.32 1.78
CA THR A 179 -3.73 10.03 1.29
C THR A 179 -3.82 10.34 -0.20
N ASP A 180 -4.61 9.59 -0.98
CA ASP A 180 -4.80 9.78 -2.44
C ASP A 180 -5.72 10.98 -2.76
N GLY A 181 -5.47 12.12 -2.10
CA GLY A 181 -6.22 13.36 -2.28
C GLY A 181 -5.51 14.42 -3.12
N LEU A 182 -4.20 14.30 -3.35
CA LEU A 182 -3.37 15.15 -4.20
C LEU A 182 -2.59 14.33 -5.21
N ASP A 183 -2.31 14.94 -6.37
CA ASP A 183 -1.62 14.30 -7.48
C ASP A 183 -0.28 13.69 -7.04
N GLY A 184 -0.12 12.38 -7.21
CA GLY A 184 1.11 11.66 -6.89
C GLY A 184 1.42 11.46 -5.41
N LEU A 185 0.68 12.06 -4.48
CA LEU A 185 1.01 12.03 -3.06
C LEU A 185 1.04 10.59 -2.51
N ALA A 186 -0.04 9.84 -2.69
CA ALA A 186 -0.15 8.47 -2.20
C ALA A 186 0.82 7.52 -2.93
N THR A 187 0.94 7.65 -4.25
CA THR A 187 1.84 6.82 -5.06
C THR A 187 3.30 7.03 -4.64
N GLY A 188 3.76 8.27 -4.49
CA GLY A 188 5.14 8.58 -4.08
C GLY A 188 5.44 8.16 -2.64
N ALA A 189 4.49 8.36 -1.71
CA ALA A 189 4.65 7.88 -0.34
C ALA A 189 4.71 6.34 -0.29
N ALA A 190 3.88 5.62 -1.08
CA ALA A 190 3.91 4.17 -1.16
C ALA A 190 5.24 3.64 -1.72
N ILE A 191 5.82 4.31 -2.74
CA ILE A 191 7.17 3.99 -3.27
C ILE A 191 8.22 3.99 -2.15
N LEU A 192 8.22 4.99 -1.28
CA LEU A 192 9.18 5.09 -0.18
C LEU A 192 9.02 3.94 0.82
N VAL A 193 7.79 3.61 1.21
CA VAL A 193 7.51 2.51 2.14
C VAL A 193 7.85 1.16 1.50
N LEU A 194 7.51 0.94 0.23
CA LEU A 194 7.87 -0.27 -0.52
C LEU A 194 9.37 -0.45 -0.64
N ALA A 195 10.13 0.64 -0.87
CA ALA A 195 11.59 0.60 -0.84
C ALA A 195 12.10 0.16 0.54
N GLY A 196 11.49 0.63 1.62
CA GLY A 196 11.77 0.16 2.97
C GLY A 196 11.54 -1.35 3.13
N TYR A 197 10.39 -1.86 2.68
CA TYR A 197 10.11 -3.30 2.72
C TYR A 197 11.03 -4.14 1.83
N LEU A 198 11.43 -3.61 0.67
CA LEU A 198 12.41 -4.27 -0.17
C LEU A 198 13.75 -4.44 0.56
N LEU A 199 14.20 -3.41 1.29
CA LEU A 199 15.42 -3.48 2.09
C LEU A 199 15.27 -4.46 3.26
N ILE A 200 14.15 -4.44 3.99
CA ILE A 200 13.85 -5.37 5.08
C ILE A 200 13.86 -6.82 4.59
N ALA A 201 13.10 -7.13 3.54
CA ALA A 201 13.01 -8.49 3.00
C ALA A 201 14.36 -8.99 2.45
N ASN A 202 15.14 -8.11 1.79
CA ASN A 202 16.48 -8.45 1.34
C ASN A 202 17.46 -8.69 2.50
N TRP A 203 17.31 -7.96 3.62
CA TRP A 203 18.08 -8.19 4.82
C TRP A 203 17.73 -9.52 5.47
N GLN A 204 16.43 -9.83 5.61
CA GLN A 204 15.93 -11.09 6.15
C GLN A 204 16.41 -12.28 5.32
N LEU A 205 16.42 -12.14 3.98
CA LEU A 205 16.98 -13.16 3.06
C LEU A 205 18.45 -13.46 3.34
N ARG A 206 19.25 -12.44 3.66
CA ARG A 206 20.70 -12.62 3.93
C ARG A 206 21.00 -13.14 5.33
N ASN A 207 20.05 -13.03 6.24
CA ASN A 207 20.16 -13.41 7.65
C ASN A 207 19.08 -14.45 8.02
N ASP A 208 18.80 -15.39 7.12
CA ASP A 208 17.84 -16.46 7.32
C ASP A 208 18.40 -17.53 8.24
N CYS A 209 17.68 -17.84 9.33
CA CYS A 209 18.05 -18.86 10.33
C CYS A 209 18.04 -20.28 9.76
N THR A 210 17.37 -20.54 8.64
CA THR A 210 17.41 -21.87 7.98
C THR A 210 18.74 -22.13 7.27
N VAL A 211 19.51 -21.07 6.98
CA VAL A 211 20.80 -21.12 6.28
C VAL A 211 21.97 -20.72 7.18
N LEU A 212 21.79 -19.70 8.01
CA LEU A 212 22.83 -19.11 8.86
C LEU A 212 22.46 -19.29 10.31
N LEU A 213 23.26 -20.06 11.07
CA LEU A 213 23.13 -20.23 12.53
C LEU A 213 23.82 -19.06 13.27
N THR A 214 23.48 -17.82 12.93
CA THR A 214 24.01 -16.63 13.61
C THR A 214 23.04 -16.14 14.69
N GLN A 215 23.56 -15.48 15.73
CA GLN A 215 22.71 -14.73 16.67
C GLN A 215 21.97 -13.66 15.85
N ASN A 216 20.69 -13.44 16.16
CA ASN A 216 19.83 -12.47 15.50
C ASN A 216 19.39 -12.79 14.05
N CYS A 217 19.55 -14.03 13.54
CA CYS A 217 18.93 -14.43 12.28
C CYS A 217 17.38 -14.36 12.33
N TYR A 218 16.72 -14.42 11.19
CA TYR A 218 15.26 -14.32 11.07
C TYR A 218 14.62 -15.64 10.65
N PHE A 219 13.51 -16.00 11.31
CA PHE A 219 12.61 -17.07 10.88
C PHE A 219 11.46 -16.46 10.07
N VAL A 220 11.74 -16.04 8.83
CA VAL A 220 10.75 -15.49 7.91
C VAL A 220 10.66 -16.42 6.71
N ARG A 221 9.43 -16.82 6.39
CA ARG A 221 9.18 -17.67 5.23
C ARG A 221 9.27 -16.85 3.95
N ASP A 222 9.95 -17.38 2.94
CA ASP A 222 10.01 -16.86 1.57
C ASP A 222 10.51 -15.39 1.43
N PRO A 223 11.56 -14.94 2.14
CA PRO A 223 11.96 -13.52 2.14
C PRO A 223 12.39 -13.02 0.75
N LEU A 224 12.94 -13.88 -0.11
CA LEU A 224 13.26 -13.53 -1.49
C LEU A 224 12.00 -13.13 -2.27
N ASP A 225 10.95 -13.92 -2.15
CA ASP A 225 9.73 -13.71 -2.92
C ASP A 225 8.96 -12.49 -2.42
N LEU A 226 8.97 -12.23 -1.10
CA LEU A 226 8.47 -10.98 -0.53
C LEU A 226 9.22 -9.77 -1.06
N ALA A 227 10.56 -9.86 -1.24
CA ALA A 227 11.35 -8.81 -1.87
C ALA A 227 10.98 -8.63 -3.35
N VAL A 228 10.68 -9.71 -4.07
CA VAL A 228 10.23 -9.65 -5.48
C VAL A 228 8.86 -8.99 -5.59
N VAL A 229 7.92 -9.30 -4.69
CA VAL A 229 6.62 -8.62 -4.62
C VAL A 229 6.80 -7.12 -4.37
N ALA A 230 7.57 -6.75 -3.32
CA ALA A 230 7.82 -5.35 -3.01
C ALA A 230 8.45 -4.60 -4.19
N ALA A 231 9.41 -5.21 -4.88
CA ALA A 231 10.09 -4.64 -6.04
C ALA A 231 9.17 -4.50 -7.25
N SER A 232 8.30 -5.47 -7.50
CA SER A 232 7.34 -5.42 -8.61
C SER A 232 6.33 -4.29 -8.42
N VAL A 233 5.76 -4.16 -7.21
CA VAL A 233 4.83 -3.06 -6.89
C VAL A 233 5.54 -1.72 -6.96
N LEU A 234 6.77 -1.63 -6.43
CA LEU A 234 7.59 -0.43 -6.47
C LEU A 234 7.85 0.00 -7.92
N GLY A 235 8.25 -0.93 -8.80
CA GLY A 235 8.46 -0.66 -10.22
C GLY A 235 7.18 -0.17 -10.90
N ALA A 236 6.04 -0.83 -10.66
CA ALA A 236 4.74 -0.42 -11.20
C ALA A 236 4.35 0.99 -10.72
N CYS A 237 4.57 1.30 -9.44
CA CYS A 237 4.30 2.63 -8.89
C CYS A 237 5.21 3.71 -9.51
N PHE A 238 6.50 3.43 -9.74
CA PHE A 238 7.40 4.38 -10.42
C PHE A 238 6.93 4.69 -11.85
N GLY A 239 6.59 3.64 -12.63
CA GLY A 239 6.10 3.83 -13.99
C GLY A 239 4.77 4.60 -14.04
N PHE A 240 3.87 4.33 -13.07
CA PHE A 240 2.59 5.02 -12.96
C PHE A 240 2.77 6.47 -12.49
N LEU A 241 3.67 6.74 -11.52
CA LEU A 241 3.91 8.08 -10.97
C LEU A 241 4.34 9.07 -12.05
N TRP A 242 5.02 8.64 -13.11
CA TRP A 242 5.36 9.49 -14.24
C TRP A 242 4.14 10.24 -14.83
N TRP A 243 2.98 9.60 -14.77
CA TRP A 243 1.73 10.14 -15.31
C TRP A 243 0.79 10.69 -14.23
N ASN A 244 0.99 10.27 -12.98
CA ASN A 244 0.18 10.67 -11.84
C ASN A 244 0.78 11.85 -11.06
N ALA A 245 2.07 12.20 -11.27
CA ALA A 245 2.71 13.38 -10.67
C ALA A 245 2.03 14.69 -11.15
N PRO A 246 2.05 15.75 -10.32
CA PRO A 246 1.40 17.02 -10.65
C PRO A 246 1.97 17.69 -11.92
N PRO A 247 1.15 18.12 -12.90
CA PRO A 247 -0.31 17.93 -12.99
C PRO A 247 -0.68 16.53 -13.48
N ALA A 248 -1.49 15.79 -12.73
CA ALA A 248 -1.81 14.40 -13.02
C ALA A 248 -2.62 14.25 -14.30
N ARG A 249 -2.23 13.29 -15.12
CA ARG A 249 -2.94 12.89 -16.36
C ARG A 249 -3.89 11.71 -16.13
N ILE A 250 -3.78 11.06 -14.99
CA ILE A 250 -4.63 9.95 -14.53
C ILE A 250 -4.57 9.88 -13.00
N PHE A 251 -5.71 9.60 -12.37
CA PHE A 251 -5.80 9.34 -10.94
C PHE A 251 -5.73 7.85 -10.65
N MET A 252 -5.15 7.51 -9.51
CA MET A 252 -5.01 6.13 -9.08
C MET A 252 -6.37 5.50 -8.76
N GLY A 253 -7.22 6.23 -8.05
CA GLY A 253 -8.54 5.79 -7.62
C GLY A 253 -8.50 4.79 -6.46
N ASP A 254 -9.71 4.40 -6.03
CA ASP A 254 -9.87 3.43 -4.93
C ASP A 254 -9.29 2.06 -5.29
N THR A 255 -9.28 1.72 -6.58
CA THR A 255 -8.65 0.50 -7.12
C THR A 255 -7.18 0.40 -6.71
N GLY A 256 -6.42 1.48 -6.90
CA GLY A 256 -4.99 1.48 -6.60
C GLY A 256 -4.67 1.71 -5.14
N SER A 257 -5.36 2.65 -4.51
CA SER A 257 -5.09 3.01 -3.12
C SER A 257 -5.39 1.87 -2.15
N LEU A 258 -6.50 1.13 -2.33
CA LEU A 258 -6.80 -0.04 -1.51
C LEU A 258 -5.82 -1.20 -1.80
N ALA A 259 -5.46 -1.43 -3.06
CA ALA A 259 -4.49 -2.44 -3.45
C ALA A 259 -3.12 -2.16 -2.80
N LEU A 260 -2.62 -0.93 -2.87
CA LEU A 260 -1.33 -0.54 -2.28
C LEU A 260 -1.35 -0.69 -0.75
N GLY A 261 -2.42 -0.24 -0.09
CA GLY A 261 -2.55 -0.42 1.35
C GLY A 261 -2.57 -1.91 1.75
N GLY A 262 -3.20 -2.77 0.93
CA GLY A 262 -3.19 -4.22 1.10
C GLY A 262 -1.79 -4.81 1.00
N VAL A 263 -1.02 -4.43 -0.02
CA VAL A 263 0.37 -4.89 -0.16
C VAL A 263 1.22 -4.49 1.03
N LEU A 264 1.12 -3.24 1.48
CA LEU A 264 1.89 -2.77 2.64
C LEU A 264 1.56 -3.57 3.90
N ALA A 265 0.27 -3.83 4.15
CA ALA A 265 -0.17 -4.67 5.25
C ALA A 265 0.31 -6.12 5.08
N GLY A 266 0.15 -6.71 3.90
CA GLY A 266 0.58 -8.08 3.62
C GLY A 266 2.08 -8.29 3.78
N LEU A 267 2.89 -7.35 3.28
CA LEU A 267 4.34 -7.37 3.49
C LEU A 267 4.68 -7.28 4.99
N ALA A 268 4.04 -6.37 5.73
CA ALA A 268 4.28 -6.23 7.17
C ALA A 268 3.95 -7.51 7.96
N VAL A 269 2.88 -8.22 7.58
CA VAL A 269 2.51 -9.51 8.20
C VAL A 269 3.54 -10.57 7.87
N CYS A 270 3.85 -10.77 6.59
CA CYS A 270 4.75 -11.85 6.16
C CYS A 270 6.23 -11.60 6.50
N THR A 271 6.66 -10.33 6.66
CA THR A 271 8.02 -9.99 7.14
C THR A 271 8.10 -9.90 8.67
N LYS A 272 7.03 -10.19 9.40
CA LYS A 272 6.94 -10.11 10.87
C LYS A 272 7.28 -8.72 11.42
N THR A 273 6.76 -7.68 10.76
CA THR A 273 6.99 -6.26 11.09
C THR A 273 5.67 -5.47 11.17
N GLN A 274 4.62 -6.10 11.73
CA GLN A 274 3.26 -5.56 11.77
C GLN A 274 3.18 -4.15 12.38
N LEU A 275 3.76 -3.97 13.57
CA LEU A 275 3.75 -2.68 14.26
C LEU A 275 4.78 -1.70 13.70
N LEU A 276 5.86 -2.18 13.09
CA LEU A 276 6.84 -1.34 12.41
C LEU A 276 6.21 -0.60 11.21
N LEU A 277 5.16 -1.17 10.59
CA LEU A 277 4.41 -0.51 9.53
C LEU A 277 3.84 0.84 9.97
N VAL A 278 3.49 1.02 11.25
CA VAL A 278 3.02 2.30 11.80
C VAL A 278 4.08 3.38 11.65
N LEU A 279 5.36 3.02 11.81
CA LEU A 279 6.49 3.93 11.61
C LEU A 279 6.82 4.08 10.13
N LEU A 280 7.03 2.98 9.39
CA LEU A 280 7.35 3.03 7.96
C LEU A 280 6.27 3.80 7.18
N GLY A 281 4.99 3.58 7.52
CA GLY A 281 3.83 4.26 6.96
C GLY A 281 3.41 5.53 7.70
N GLY A 282 4.30 6.17 8.47
CA GLY A 282 3.98 7.27 9.38
C GLY A 282 3.25 8.43 8.74
N LEU A 283 3.51 8.75 7.46
CA LEU A 283 2.73 9.76 6.74
C LEU A 283 1.25 9.35 6.61
N PHE A 284 0.97 8.10 6.23
CA PHE A 284 -0.40 7.59 6.13
C PHE A 284 -1.12 7.63 7.48
N VAL A 285 -0.38 7.31 8.55
CA VAL A 285 -0.88 7.38 9.94
C VAL A 285 -1.24 8.83 10.31
N ILE A 286 -0.36 9.80 10.08
CA ILE A 286 -0.61 11.22 10.39
C ILE A 286 -1.82 11.74 9.64
N ILE A 287 -1.94 11.43 8.35
CA ILE A 287 -3.07 11.86 7.52
C ILE A 287 -4.38 11.26 8.06
N THR A 288 -4.38 9.97 8.40
CA THR A 288 -5.55 9.29 8.97
C THR A 288 -5.93 9.87 10.33
N LEU A 289 -4.94 10.06 11.21
CA LEU A 289 -5.18 10.67 12.52
C LEU A 289 -5.76 12.09 12.40
N SER A 290 -5.36 12.86 11.41
CA SER A 290 -5.95 14.19 11.18
C SER A 290 -7.45 14.13 10.91
N VAL A 291 -7.92 13.10 10.19
CA VAL A 291 -9.35 12.86 9.94
C VAL A 291 -10.06 12.41 11.21
N MET A 292 -9.46 11.47 11.96
CA MET A 292 -10.03 10.98 13.22
C MET A 292 -10.16 12.12 14.25
N ILE A 293 -9.13 12.94 14.41
CA ILE A 293 -9.14 14.11 15.31
C ILE A 293 -10.21 15.10 14.87
N GLN A 294 -10.30 15.42 13.58
CA GLN A 294 -11.30 16.36 13.04
C GLN A 294 -12.72 15.88 13.31
N VAL A 295 -13.01 14.61 12.99
CA VAL A 295 -14.35 14.02 13.17
C VAL A 295 -14.68 13.92 14.66
N GLY A 296 -13.73 13.47 15.49
CA GLY A 296 -13.89 13.36 16.94
C GLY A 296 -14.17 14.73 17.59
N SER A 297 -13.34 15.74 17.29
CA SER A 297 -13.54 17.08 17.81
C SER A 297 -14.88 17.67 17.39
N PHE A 298 -15.24 17.54 16.10
CA PHE A 298 -16.51 18.08 15.61
C PHE A 298 -17.74 17.40 16.25
N LYS A 299 -17.70 16.08 16.44
CA LYS A 299 -18.79 15.36 17.12
C LYS A 299 -18.92 15.71 18.61
N LEU A 300 -17.78 15.94 19.30
CA LEU A 300 -17.76 16.18 20.74
C LEU A 300 -17.98 17.65 21.09
N THR A 301 -17.44 18.58 20.29
CA THR A 301 -17.38 20.01 20.65
C THR A 301 -18.04 20.94 19.63
N GLY A 302 -18.46 20.43 18.45
CA GLY A 302 -18.95 21.25 17.34
C GLY A 302 -17.87 22.10 16.65
N ARG A 303 -16.59 21.96 17.05
CA ARG A 303 -15.48 22.78 16.53
C ARG A 303 -14.56 21.96 15.64
N ARG A 304 -14.07 22.59 14.57
CA ARG A 304 -13.07 22.01 13.67
C ARG A 304 -11.66 22.33 14.19
N VAL A 305 -10.77 21.33 14.24
CA VAL A 305 -9.34 21.51 14.58
C VAL A 305 -8.56 22.01 13.35
N PHE A 306 -8.81 21.39 12.20
CA PHE A 306 -8.19 21.75 10.93
C PHE A 306 -9.19 22.52 10.07
N LYS A 307 -8.73 23.40 9.16
CA LYS A 307 -9.60 24.05 8.17
C LYS A 307 -10.35 23.00 7.34
N MET A 308 -9.65 21.94 6.95
CA MET A 308 -10.19 20.77 6.26
C MET A 308 -9.36 19.53 6.62
N ALA A 309 -9.97 18.36 6.64
CA ALA A 309 -9.31 17.08 6.74
C ALA A 309 -9.67 16.24 5.50
N PRO A 310 -8.76 15.38 5.00
CA PRO A 310 -7.42 15.05 5.49
C PRO A 310 -6.42 16.21 5.47
N LEU A 311 -5.27 16.04 6.18
CA LEU A 311 -4.31 17.10 6.51
C LEU A 311 -3.75 17.85 5.29
N GLN A 312 -3.57 17.20 4.14
CA GLN A 312 -3.09 17.83 2.91
C GLN A 312 -4.00 19.00 2.48
N HIS A 313 -5.32 18.86 2.60
CA HIS A 313 -6.28 19.90 2.23
C HIS A 313 -6.28 21.09 3.20
N HIS A 314 -5.84 20.87 4.44
CA HIS A 314 -5.61 21.98 5.38
C HIS A 314 -4.56 22.94 4.84
N PHE A 315 -3.44 22.42 4.30
CA PHE A 315 -2.37 23.24 3.75
C PHE A 315 -2.76 23.90 2.41
N GLU A 316 -3.57 23.24 1.57
CA GLU A 316 -4.15 23.88 0.39
C GLU A 316 -4.99 25.12 0.78
N LEU A 317 -5.84 24.99 1.81
CA LEU A 317 -6.65 26.11 2.32
C LEU A 317 -5.83 27.19 3.08
N LEU A 318 -4.56 26.91 3.37
CA LEU A 318 -3.57 27.90 3.82
C LEU A 318 -2.84 28.58 2.67
N GLY A 319 -3.13 28.19 1.40
CA GLY A 319 -2.54 28.81 0.21
C GLY A 319 -1.23 28.17 -0.25
N TRP A 320 -0.86 26.99 0.24
CA TRP A 320 0.32 26.28 -0.26
C TRP A 320 0.05 25.69 -1.64
N ALA A 321 1.04 25.78 -2.54
CA ALA A 321 0.96 25.12 -3.84
C ALA A 321 0.95 23.58 -3.66
N GLU A 322 0.15 22.88 -4.47
CA GLU A 322 0.01 21.41 -4.42
C GLU A 322 1.36 20.69 -4.47
N THR A 323 2.23 21.07 -5.42
CA THR A 323 3.57 20.50 -5.55
C THR A 323 4.42 20.69 -4.29
N THR A 324 4.29 21.82 -3.61
CA THR A 324 5.00 22.08 -2.34
C THR A 324 4.52 21.15 -1.25
N ILE A 325 3.22 20.89 -1.15
CA ILE A 325 2.64 19.96 -0.17
C ILE A 325 3.13 18.56 -0.46
N VAL A 326 3.02 18.09 -1.71
CA VAL A 326 3.41 16.75 -2.13
C VAL A 326 4.89 16.49 -1.82
N ILE A 327 5.79 17.40 -2.22
CA ILE A 327 7.23 17.23 -1.98
C ILE A 327 7.54 17.21 -0.48
N ARG A 328 6.97 18.11 0.31
CA ARG A 328 7.18 18.14 1.76
C ARG A 328 6.65 16.88 2.46
N PHE A 329 5.50 16.37 2.01
CA PHE A 329 4.93 15.15 2.56
C PHE A 329 5.75 13.91 2.16
N TRP A 330 6.34 13.86 0.96
CA TRP A 330 7.29 12.80 0.60
C TRP A 330 8.57 12.87 1.46
N LEU A 331 9.07 14.07 1.78
CA LEU A 331 10.19 14.22 2.72
C LEU A 331 9.82 13.68 4.11
N ILE A 332 8.63 13.98 4.61
CA ILE A 332 8.12 13.43 5.89
C ILE A 332 8.02 11.91 5.80
N ALA A 333 7.45 11.35 4.71
CA ALA A 333 7.39 9.91 4.50
C ALA A 333 8.79 9.27 4.50
N GLY A 334 9.75 9.89 3.80
CA GLY A 334 11.14 9.44 3.77
C GLY A 334 11.81 9.44 5.14
N LEU A 335 11.56 10.46 5.96
CA LEU A 335 12.06 10.52 7.34
C LEU A 335 11.48 9.39 8.21
N PHE A 336 10.19 9.08 8.07
CA PHE A 336 9.57 7.97 8.77
C PHE A 336 10.10 6.61 8.32
N VAL A 337 10.31 6.43 7.01
CA VAL A 337 10.94 5.22 6.47
C VAL A 337 12.37 5.09 6.98
N ALA A 338 13.16 6.17 6.97
CA ALA A 338 14.52 6.16 7.49
C ALA A 338 14.56 5.81 8.99
N LEU A 339 13.65 6.39 9.79
CA LEU A 339 13.49 6.07 11.21
C LEU A 339 13.13 4.60 11.41
N GLY A 340 12.13 4.09 10.67
CA GLY A 340 11.70 2.69 10.76
C GLY A 340 12.82 1.71 10.38
N LEU A 341 13.57 1.99 9.31
CA LEU A 341 14.74 1.22 8.93
C LEU A 341 15.86 1.32 9.97
N GLY A 342 16.11 2.51 10.52
CA GLY A 342 17.08 2.70 11.60
C GLY A 342 16.78 1.83 12.80
N ILE A 343 15.50 1.78 13.23
CA ILE A 343 15.05 0.91 14.32
C ILE A 343 15.18 -0.56 13.93
N PHE A 344 14.83 -0.92 12.67
CA PHE A 344 14.95 -2.31 12.20
C PHE A 344 16.41 -2.79 12.24
N TYR A 345 17.37 -1.96 11.86
CA TYR A 345 18.79 -2.33 11.82
C TYR A 345 19.49 -2.18 13.18
N ILE A 346 18.88 -1.54 14.20
CA ILE A 346 19.52 -1.31 15.50
C ILE A 346 19.87 -2.63 16.23
N GLU A 347 19.11 -3.71 15.99
CA GLU A 347 19.40 -5.03 16.51
C GLU A 347 20.75 -5.61 16.09
N TRP A 348 21.33 -5.08 15.01
CA TRP A 348 22.58 -5.55 14.42
C TRP A 348 23.79 -4.71 14.80
N LEU A 349 23.56 -3.60 15.50
CA LEU A 349 24.66 -2.82 16.04
C LEU A 349 25.26 -3.59 17.23
N PRO A 350 26.62 -3.77 17.26
CA PRO A 350 27.26 -4.35 18.42
C PRO A 350 26.98 -3.48 19.64
N SER A 351 26.44 -4.09 20.70
CA SER A 351 26.22 -3.46 22.00
C SER A 351 27.53 -3.20 22.72
#